data_8ba15915dc3ff4aa561e8d823073c5cc
#
_entry.id   8ba15915dc3ff4aa561e8d823073c5cc
#
_cell.length_a   1.000
_cell.length_b   1.000
_cell.length_c   1.000
_cell.angle_alpha   90.00
_cell.angle_beta   90.00
_cell.angle_gamma   90.00
#
_symmetry.space_group_name_H-M   'P 1'
#
loop_
_entity.id
_entity.type
_entity.pdbx_description
1 polymer ?
#
loop_
_entity_poly.entity_id
_entity_poly.type
_entity_poly.pdbx_seq_one_letter_code
_entity_poly.pdbx_strand_id
1 'polypeptide(L)'
;LMPVEDVFSITGRGTVATGRIETGIANSGDEVDIIGMGAEKLKSTITGIEMFRKILDKGEAGDNAGILLRGIEKTDISRGMVICKPGSVTPHAKFKAEVYILKKEEGGRHTPFHNNYRPQFYVRTTDVTGNIVLPSGVEMVMPGDNLTIEVELISPIALNVGLRFAIREGGRTVGA
;
A
#
# COMPACT_ATOMS: atom_id res chain seq x y z
N LEU A 1 -0.32 -3.85 11.39
CA LEU A 1 -0.47 -3.85 9.93
C LEU A 1 0.85 -4.19 9.28
N MET A 2 0.82 -5.10 8.31
CA MET A 2 1.98 -5.45 7.51
C MET A 2 1.63 -5.38 6.02
N PRO A 3 2.27 -4.49 5.26
CA PRO A 3 2.15 -4.51 3.80
C PRO A 3 2.84 -5.75 3.23
N VAL A 4 2.19 -6.42 2.30
CA VAL A 4 2.73 -7.64 1.68
C VAL A 4 3.74 -7.28 0.59
N GLU A 5 4.94 -7.82 0.69
CA GLU A 5 6.00 -7.66 -0.31
C GLU A 5 6.09 -8.88 -1.24
N ASP A 6 6.10 -10.08 -0.65
CA ASP A 6 6.19 -11.34 -1.38
C ASP A 6 5.30 -12.41 -0.77
N VAL A 7 4.98 -13.42 -1.56
CA VAL A 7 4.14 -14.55 -1.15
C VAL A 7 4.78 -15.86 -1.60
N PHE A 8 4.89 -16.80 -0.67
CA PHE A 8 5.45 -18.12 -0.92
C PHE A 8 4.51 -19.23 -0.45
N SER A 9 4.57 -20.37 -1.14
CA SER A 9 3.96 -21.61 -0.65
C SER A 9 5.05 -22.49 -0.05
N ILE A 10 4.79 -22.99 1.15
CA ILE A 10 5.68 -23.95 1.82
C ILE A 10 4.95 -25.27 1.95
N THR A 11 5.51 -26.32 1.37
CA THR A 11 4.95 -27.65 1.43
C THR A 11 4.75 -28.09 2.90
N GLY A 12 3.52 -28.48 3.24
CA GLY A 12 3.15 -28.89 4.59
C GLY A 12 2.89 -27.76 5.60
N ARG A 13 3.08 -26.50 5.20
CA ARG A 13 2.86 -25.33 6.09
C ARG A 13 1.87 -24.31 5.56
N GLY A 14 1.59 -24.33 4.24
CA GLY A 14 0.65 -23.41 3.63
C GLY A 14 1.32 -22.17 3.02
N THR A 15 0.64 -21.05 3.09
CA THR A 15 1.07 -19.80 2.45
C THR A 15 1.75 -18.88 3.46
N VAL A 16 2.88 -18.32 3.05
CA VAL A 16 3.63 -17.31 3.81
C VAL A 16 3.64 -16.01 3.05
N ALA A 17 3.20 -14.93 3.71
CA ALA A 17 3.31 -13.58 3.19
C ALA A 17 4.44 -12.86 3.94
N THR A 18 5.38 -12.29 3.19
CA THR A 18 6.51 -11.57 3.77
C THR A 18 6.36 -10.08 3.64
N GLY A 19 6.93 -9.35 4.58
CA GLY A 19 6.95 -7.91 4.59
C GLY A 19 7.55 -7.37 5.87
N ARG A 20 7.51 -6.05 6.00
CA ARG A 20 7.90 -5.36 7.24
C ARG A 20 6.64 -4.99 8.00
N ILE A 21 6.56 -5.37 9.26
CA ILE A 21 5.46 -4.96 10.13
C ILE A 21 5.56 -3.45 10.34
N GLU A 22 4.55 -2.72 9.87
CA GLU A 22 4.53 -1.25 9.92
C GLU A 22 4.09 -0.76 11.28
N THR A 23 3.02 -1.35 11.83
CA THR A 23 2.45 -0.98 13.12
C THR A 23 1.96 -2.21 13.87
N GLY A 24 1.95 -2.11 15.20
CA GLY A 24 1.35 -3.11 16.07
C GLY A 24 2.21 -4.34 16.32
N ILE A 25 1.56 -5.34 16.87
CA ILE A 25 2.16 -6.61 17.25
C ILE A 25 1.31 -7.73 16.62
N ALA A 26 1.97 -8.69 16.00
CA ALA A 26 1.35 -9.88 15.47
C ALA A 26 1.72 -11.08 16.34
N ASN A 27 0.73 -11.86 16.71
CA ASN A 27 0.92 -13.10 17.49
C ASN A 27 0.38 -14.29 16.73
N SER A 28 1.01 -15.43 16.91
CA SER A 28 0.44 -16.71 16.46
C SER A 28 -0.93 -16.91 17.12
N GLY A 29 -1.91 -17.30 16.34
CA GLY A 29 -3.29 -17.43 16.78
C GLY A 29 -4.17 -16.20 16.51
N ASP A 30 -3.59 -15.07 16.15
CA ASP A 30 -4.36 -13.86 15.82
C ASP A 30 -5.18 -14.05 14.55
N GLU A 31 -6.43 -13.59 14.59
CA GLU A 31 -7.24 -13.42 13.39
C GLU A 31 -6.82 -12.15 12.65
N VAL A 32 -6.80 -12.21 11.33
CA VAL A 32 -6.41 -11.10 10.48
C VAL A 32 -7.34 -10.94 9.29
N ASP A 33 -7.43 -9.72 8.79
CA ASP A 33 -7.99 -9.39 7.48
C ASP A 33 -6.83 -9.21 6.48
N ILE A 34 -7.07 -9.61 5.24
CA ILE A 34 -6.17 -9.41 4.11
C ILE A 34 -6.94 -8.59 3.09
N ILE A 35 -6.49 -7.37 2.82
CA ILE A 35 -7.22 -6.40 2.01
C ILE A 35 -6.33 -5.69 0.99
N GLY A 36 -6.96 -5.20 -0.06
CA GLY A 36 -6.34 -4.34 -1.06
C GLY A 36 -6.37 -4.92 -2.47
N MET A 37 -5.84 -4.14 -3.41
CA MET A 37 -5.73 -4.49 -4.84
C MET A 37 -7.05 -4.84 -5.53
N GLY A 38 -8.16 -4.25 -5.07
CA GLY A 38 -9.49 -4.47 -5.65
C GLY A 38 -10.08 -5.85 -5.39
N ALA A 39 -9.40 -6.70 -4.63
CA ALA A 39 -9.88 -8.03 -4.28
C ALA A 39 -10.87 -7.97 -3.11
N GLU A 40 -11.70 -9.01 -2.99
CA GLU A 40 -12.53 -9.18 -1.81
C GLU A 40 -11.68 -9.36 -0.56
N LYS A 41 -12.17 -8.84 0.57
CA LYS A 41 -11.51 -9.01 1.85
C LYS A 41 -11.48 -10.49 2.22
N LEU A 42 -10.28 -10.97 2.53
CA LEU A 42 -10.07 -12.32 3.04
C LEU A 42 -9.85 -12.28 4.55
N LYS A 43 -10.20 -13.38 5.20
CA LYS A 43 -9.95 -13.59 6.61
C LYS A 43 -9.07 -14.81 6.79
N SER A 44 -8.14 -14.73 7.73
CA SER A 44 -7.25 -15.83 8.05
C SER A 44 -6.84 -15.77 9.51
N THR A 45 -6.09 -16.77 9.92
CA THR A 45 -5.47 -16.85 11.25
C THR A 45 -3.97 -17.04 11.07
N ILE A 46 -3.19 -16.32 11.83
CA ILE A 46 -1.73 -16.47 11.84
C ILE A 46 -1.40 -17.77 12.55
N THR A 47 -0.71 -18.67 11.86
CA THR A 47 -0.28 -19.96 12.45
C THR A 47 1.17 -19.94 12.91
N GLY A 48 1.93 -18.94 12.54
CA GLY A 48 3.31 -18.74 12.97
C GLY A 48 3.93 -17.53 12.30
N ILE A 49 5.02 -17.06 12.84
CA ILE A 49 5.75 -15.91 12.32
C ILE A 49 7.20 -16.35 12.11
N GLU A 50 7.67 -16.23 10.88
CA GLU A 50 9.04 -16.61 10.51
C GLU A 50 9.95 -15.40 10.47
N MET A 51 11.04 -15.47 11.24
CA MET A 51 12.14 -14.50 11.20
C MET A 51 13.46 -15.24 11.37
N PHE A 52 14.48 -14.88 10.59
CA PHE A 52 15.81 -15.48 10.68
C PHE A 52 15.79 -17.02 10.59
N ARG A 53 14.91 -17.56 9.72
CA ARG A 53 14.71 -19.00 9.51
C ARG A 53 14.18 -19.76 10.75
N LYS A 54 13.60 -19.03 11.69
CA LYS A 54 12.95 -19.60 12.88
C LYS A 54 11.47 -19.23 12.89
N ILE A 55 10.65 -20.14 13.40
CA ILE A 55 9.24 -19.88 13.64
C ILE A 55 9.09 -19.38 15.05
N LEU A 56 8.53 -18.19 15.18
CA LEU A 56 8.30 -17.51 16.44
C LEU A 56 6.81 -17.31 16.65
N ASP A 57 6.42 -17.02 17.87
CA ASP A 57 5.03 -16.77 18.23
C ASP A 57 4.62 -15.30 18.11
N LYS A 58 5.59 -14.42 17.95
CA LYS A 58 5.37 -12.97 17.98
C LYS A 58 6.27 -12.22 17.00
N GLY A 59 5.71 -11.18 16.36
CA GLY A 59 6.44 -10.17 15.61
C GLY A 59 5.91 -8.79 15.94
N GLU A 60 6.74 -7.76 15.85
CA GLU A 60 6.37 -6.39 16.20
C GLU A 60 6.80 -5.37 15.14
N ALA A 61 6.28 -4.15 15.26
CA ALA A 61 6.59 -3.08 14.33
C ALA A 61 8.11 -2.90 14.15
N GLY A 62 8.53 -2.81 12.89
CA GLY A 62 9.93 -2.75 12.50
C GLY A 62 10.54 -4.09 12.08
N ASP A 63 9.93 -5.21 12.45
CA ASP A 63 10.42 -6.53 12.08
C ASP A 63 10.12 -6.87 10.62
N ASN A 64 11.11 -7.43 9.94
CA ASN A 64 10.89 -8.10 8.66
C ASN A 64 10.50 -9.54 8.95
N ALA A 65 9.29 -9.90 8.58
CA ALA A 65 8.70 -11.18 8.99
C ALA A 65 7.98 -11.86 7.84
N GLY A 66 7.88 -13.18 7.92
CA GLY A 66 6.97 -13.99 7.13
C GLY A 66 5.81 -14.43 8.00
N ILE A 67 4.60 -14.13 7.58
CA ILE A 67 3.37 -14.49 8.28
C ILE A 67 2.79 -15.76 7.65
N LEU A 68 2.70 -16.83 8.44
CA LEU A 68 2.06 -18.07 8.00
C LEU A 68 0.56 -17.92 8.17
N LEU A 69 -0.18 -18.17 7.10
CA LEU A 69 -1.63 -17.93 7.04
C LEU A 69 -2.38 -19.25 6.83
N ARG A 70 -3.45 -19.45 7.61
CA ARG A 70 -4.30 -20.62 7.51
C ARG A 70 -5.34 -20.46 6.40
N GLY A 71 -5.49 -21.50 5.56
CA GLY A 71 -6.56 -21.55 4.57
C GLY A 71 -6.44 -20.55 3.43
N ILE A 72 -5.27 -19.99 3.22
CA ILE A 72 -5.00 -19.02 2.14
C ILE A 72 -4.07 -19.68 1.11
N GLU A 73 -4.48 -19.64 -0.14
CA GLU A 73 -3.66 -20.09 -1.26
C GLU A 73 -2.73 -18.94 -1.72
N LYS A 74 -1.60 -19.31 -2.29
CA LYS A 74 -0.65 -18.31 -2.83
C LYS A 74 -1.31 -17.39 -3.86
N THR A 75 -2.30 -17.88 -4.59
CA THR A 75 -3.02 -17.11 -5.62
C THR A 75 -4.04 -16.14 -5.05
N ASP A 76 -4.41 -16.27 -3.77
CA ASP A 76 -5.40 -15.41 -3.12
C ASP A 76 -4.80 -14.09 -2.64
N ILE A 77 -3.49 -14.03 -2.48
CA ILE A 77 -2.79 -12.89 -1.90
C ILE A 77 -1.67 -12.43 -2.83
N SER A 78 -1.45 -11.14 -2.89
CA SER A 78 -0.41 -10.55 -3.75
C SER A 78 0.28 -9.37 -3.10
N ARG A 79 1.45 -9.01 -3.64
CA ARG A 79 2.14 -7.77 -3.28
C ARG A 79 1.19 -6.58 -3.42
N GLY A 80 1.22 -5.68 -2.46
CA GLY A 80 0.36 -4.50 -2.41
C GLY A 80 -0.85 -4.64 -1.51
N MET A 81 -1.25 -5.86 -1.18
CA MET A 81 -2.23 -6.10 -0.13
C MET A 81 -1.62 -5.82 1.24
N VAL A 82 -2.47 -5.66 2.26
CA VAL A 82 -2.04 -5.55 3.64
C VAL A 82 -2.70 -6.62 4.50
N ILE A 83 -1.95 -7.08 5.51
CA ILE A 83 -2.45 -7.94 6.58
C ILE A 83 -2.64 -7.06 7.79
N CYS A 84 -3.83 -7.05 8.36
CA CYS A 84 -4.17 -6.15 9.46
C CYS A 84 -5.12 -6.80 10.46
N LYS A 85 -5.27 -6.14 11.61
CA LYS A 85 -6.27 -6.50 12.61
C LYS A 85 -7.66 -6.42 11.97
N PRO A 86 -8.57 -7.39 12.23
CA PRO A 86 -9.90 -7.37 11.65
C PRO A 86 -10.62 -6.04 11.87
N GLY A 87 -11.17 -5.49 10.79
CA GLY A 87 -11.91 -4.23 10.80
C GLY A 87 -11.08 -2.96 11.01
N SER A 88 -9.75 -3.04 11.08
CA SER A 88 -8.90 -1.88 11.37
C SER A 88 -8.59 -1.00 10.17
N VAL A 89 -8.69 -1.53 8.96
CA VAL A 89 -8.40 -0.79 7.72
C VAL A 89 -9.46 -1.11 6.69
N THR A 90 -9.85 -0.08 5.93
CA THR A 90 -10.82 -0.20 4.83
C THR A 90 -10.14 0.18 3.51
N PRO A 91 -10.40 -0.55 2.41
CA PRO A 91 -9.89 -0.14 1.11
C PRO A 91 -10.68 1.07 0.58
N HIS A 92 -9.96 1.98 -0.09
CA HIS A 92 -10.55 3.16 -0.71
C HIS A 92 -9.95 3.39 -2.10
N ALA A 93 -10.77 3.89 -3.03
CA ALA A 93 -10.34 4.31 -4.35
C ALA A 93 -10.28 5.83 -4.48
N LYS A 94 -11.08 6.56 -3.71
CA LYS A 94 -11.15 8.03 -3.75
C LYS A 94 -10.62 8.63 -2.45
N PHE A 95 -9.78 9.63 -2.57
CA PHE A 95 -9.26 10.36 -1.41
C PHE A 95 -8.81 11.76 -1.76
N LYS A 96 -8.65 12.59 -0.74
CA LYS A 96 -8.02 13.91 -0.84
C LYS A 96 -6.63 13.84 -0.25
N ALA A 97 -5.70 14.56 -0.84
CA ALA A 97 -4.33 14.58 -0.39
C ALA A 97 -3.70 15.96 -0.56
N GLU A 98 -2.89 16.35 0.43
CA GLU A 98 -1.99 17.49 0.30
C GLU A 98 -0.71 16.99 -0.37
N VAL A 99 -0.32 17.62 -1.48
CA VAL A 99 0.81 17.17 -2.26
C VAL A 99 1.79 18.30 -2.56
N TYR A 100 3.05 17.92 -2.70
CA TYR A 100 4.10 18.77 -3.22
C TYR A 100 4.55 18.21 -4.58
N ILE A 101 4.56 19.07 -5.60
CA ILE A 101 4.99 18.69 -6.93
C ILE A 101 6.45 19.07 -7.10
N LEU A 102 7.30 18.08 -7.35
CA LEU A 102 8.75 18.28 -7.44
C LEU A 102 9.12 19.20 -8.58
N LYS A 103 10.10 20.07 -8.32
CA LYS A 103 10.71 20.93 -9.33
C LYS A 103 11.58 20.10 -10.29
N LYS A 104 11.87 20.68 -11.44
CA LYS A 104 12.79 20.08 -12.42
C LYS A 104 14.15 19.73 -11.77
N GLU A 105 14.68 20.62 -10.96
CA GLU A 105 15.97 20.45 -10.27
C GLU A 105 15.94 19.33 -9.23
N GLU A 106 14.77 18.97 -8.75
CA GLU A 106 14.54 17.88 -7.82
C GLU A 106 14.25 16.54 -8.52
N GLY A 107 14.34 16.51 -9.84
CA GLY A 107 14.05 15.35 -10.67
C GLY A 107 12.59 15.23 -11.10
N GLY A 108 11.79 16.25 -10.87
CA GLY A 108 10.37 16.27 -11.21
C GLY A 108 10.08 16.61 -12.67
N ARG A 109 8.84 17.00 -12.94
CA ARG A 109 8.41 17.39 -14.28
C ARG A 109 9.03 18.72 -14.70
N HIS A 110 9.17 18.90 -16.02
CA HIS A 110 9.61 20.16 -16.62
C HIS A 110 8.44 21.08 -16.99
N THR A 111 7.26 20.48 -17.12
CA THR A 111 6.04 21.14 -17.60
C THR A 111 4.93 20.98 -16.59
N PRO A 112 3.92 21.88 -16.57
CA PRO A 112 2.77 21.72 -15.71
C PRO A 112 1.93 20.50 -16.12
N PHE A 113 1.07 20.04 -15.22
CA PHE A 113 0.02 19.10 -15.58
C PHE A 113 -1.36 19.74 -15.34
N HIS A 114 -2.34 19.17 -16.03
CA HIS A 114 -3.72 19.64 -16.02
C HIS A 114 -4.64 18.63 -15.35
N ASN A 115 -5.91 18.99 -15.23
CA ASN A 115 -6.94 18.10 -14.75
C ASN A 115 -6.97 16.80 -15.56
N ASN A 116 -7.30 15.70 -14.91
CA ASN A 116 -7.29 14.35 -15.50
C ASN A 116 -5.88 13.79 -15.82
N TYR A 117 -4.84 14.35 -15.22
CA TYR A 117 -3.51 13.74 -15.21
C TYR A 117 -3.58 12.37 -14.49
N ARG A 118 -3.01 11.35 -15.10
CA ARG A 118 -3.12 9.95 -14.61
C ARG A 118 -1.77 9.31 -14.33
N PRO A 119 -1.08 9.75 -13.29
CA PRO A 119 0.18 9.14 -12.87
C PRO A 119 -0.05 7.86 -12.06
N GLN A 120 1.05 7.26 -11.60
CA GLN A 120 1.01 6.15 -10.67
C GLN A 120 1.22 6.66 -9.24
N PHE A 121 0.48 6.06 -8.31
CA PHE A 121 0.57 6.34 -6.88
C PHE A 121 1.24 5.16 -6.19
N TYR A 122 2.37 5.41 -5.58
CA TYR A 122 3.13 4.41 -4.84
C TYR A 122 2.78 4.54 -3.37
N VAL A 123 1.99 3.59 -2.90
CA VAL A 123 1.47 3.57 -1.53
C VAL A 123 1.90 2.26 -0.89
N ARG A 124 2.73 2.32 0.15
CA ARG A 124 3.34 1.13 0.77
C ARG A 124 4.07 0.28 -0.28
N THR A 125 3.65 -0.95 -0.48
CA THR A 125 4.27 -1.90 -1.42
C THR A 125 3.53 -1.99 -2.76
N THR A 126 2.49 -1.20 -2.96
CA THR A 126 1.71 -1.20 -4.20
C THR A 126 1.95 0.06 -5.03
N ASP A 127 1.76 -0.08 -6.33
CA ASP A 127 1.61 1.02 -7.25
C ASP A 127 0.27 0.88 -7.97
N VAL A 128 -0.46 1.97 -8.07
CA VAL A 128 -1.77 1.99 -8.72
C VAL A 128 -1.95 3.27 -9.49
N THR A 129 -2.52 3.16 -10.70
CA THR A 129 -2.84 4.32 -11.52
C THR A 129 -4.03 5.07 -10.92
N GLY A 130 -3.94 6.39 -10.88
CA GLY A 130 -5.01 7.23 -10.39
C GLY A 130 -5.19 8.47 -11.23
N ASN A 131 -6.42 8.97 -11.27
CA ASN A 131 -6.78 10.20 -11.93
C ASN A 131 -6.76 11.34 -10.91
N ILE A 132 -6.08 12.44 -11.24
CA ILE A 132 -6.03 13.62 -10.40
C ILE A 132 -7.15 14.58 -10.81
N VAL A 133 -7.97 14.95 -9.82
CA VAL A 133 -9.00 15.98 -9.98
C VAL A 133 -8.54 17.23 -9.23
N LEU A 134 -8.34 18.30 -9.95
CA LEU A 134 -7.88 19.58 -9.40
C LEU A 134 -9.03 20.33 -8.72
N PRO A 135 -8.72 21.15 -7.69
CA PRO A 135 -9.72 22.00 -7.05
C PRO A 135 -10.37 22.95 -8.03
N SER A 136 -11.59 23.39 -7.72
CA SER A 136 -12.29 24.40 -8.52
C SER A 136 -11.45 25.66 -8.67
N GLY A 137 -11.34 26.16 -9.90
CA GLY A 137 -10.54 27.36 -10.23
C GLY A 137 -9.05 27.09 -10.48
N VAL A 138 -8.57 25.87 -10.29
CA VAL A 138 -7.20 25.47 -10.62
C VAL A 138 -7.21 24.74 -11.96
N GLU A 139 -6.59 25.35 -12.97
CA GLU A 139 -6.54 24.79 -14.32
C GLU A 139 -5.29 23.94 -14.56
N MET A 140 -4.18 24.30 -13.89
CA MET A 140 -2.91 23.60 -14.04
C MET A 140 -2.12 23.63 -12.72
N VAL A 141 -1.20 22.70 -12.60
CA VAL A 141 -0.26 22.61 -11.47
C VAL A 141 1.16 22.70 -12.02
N MET A 142 1.92 23.65 -11.48
CA MET A 142 3.30 23.88 -11.86
C MET A 142 4.26 23.07 -10.98
N PRO A 143 5.41 22.64 -11.53
CA PRO A 143 6.47 22.10 -10.68
C PRO A 143 6.84 23.09 -9.57
N GLY A 144 6.90 22.57 -8.33
CA GLY A 144 7.14 23.38 -7.13
C GLY A 144 5.88 23.80 -6.38
N ASP A 145 4.71 23.52 -6.90
CA ASP A 145 3.45 23.85 -6.23
C ASP A 145 3.14 22.90 -5.07
N ASN A 146 2.52 23.44 -4.05
CA ASN A 146 1.84 22.72 -2.97
C ASN A 146 0.34 22.96 -3.12
N LEU A 147 -0.44 21.89 -3.08
CA LEU A 147 -1.89 22.02 -3.17
C LEU A 147 -2.59 20.76 -2.62
N THR A 148 -3.90 20.90 -2.41
CA THR A 148 -4.76 19.74 -2.11
C THR A 148 -5.37 19.26 -3.42
N ILE A 149 -5.27 17.97 -3.67
CA ILE A 149 -5.88 17.31 -4.84
C ILE A 149 -6.89 16.26 -4.41
N GLU A 150 -7.78 15.92 -5.32
CA GLU A 150 -8.58 14.70 -5.22
C GLU A 150 -7.99 13.65 -6.14
N VAL A 151 -7.99 12.40 -5.68
CA VAL A 151 -7.46 11.27 -6.43
C VAL A 151 -8.52 10.19 -6.55
N GLU A 152 -8.66 9.65 -7.76
CA GLU A 152 -9.51 8.51 -8.05
C GLU A 152 -8.63 7.38 -8.59
N LEU A 153 -8.36 6.39 -7.75
CA LEU A 153 -7.56 5.23 -8.12
C LEU A 153 -8.38 4.25 -8.97
N ILE A 154 -7.73 3.54 -9.87
CA ILE A 154 -8.40 2.52 -10.69
C ILE A 154 -8.80 1.28 -9.89
N SER A 155 -8.19 1.07 -8.73
CA SER A 155 -8.52 -0.04 -7.82
C SER A 155 -8.47 0.44 -6.38
N PRO A 156 -9.39 -0.03 -5.51
CA PRO A 156 -9.31 0.27 -4.09
C PRO A 156 -8.07 -0.35 -3.46
N ILE A 157 -7.41 0.40 -2.59
CA ILE A 157 -6.27 -0.04 -1.80
C ILE A 157 -6.46 0.34 -0.34
N ALA A 158 -5.70 -0.28 0.55
CA ALA A 158 -5.71 0.05 1.96
C ALA A 158 -5.16 1.47 2.17
N LEU A 159 -5.99 2.37 2.65
CA LEU A 159 -5.64 3.77 2.91
C LEU A 159 -6.14 4.20 4.28
N ASN A 160 -5.40 5.06 4.91
CA ASN A 160 -5.81 5.75 6.15
C ASN A 160 -5.26 7.18 6.15
N VAL A 161 -5.90 8.03 6.95
CA VAL A 161 -5.49 9.43 7.09
C VAL A 161 -4.05 9.51 7.61
N GLY A 162 -3.27 10.41 7.02
CA GLY A 162 -1.87 10.62 7.38
C GLY A 162 -0.87 9.72 6.64
N LEU A 163 -1.35 8.81 5.82
CA LEU A 163 -0.47 7.94 5.03
C LEU A 163 0.28 8.75 3.98
N ARG A 164 1.58 8.54 3.89
CA ARG A 164 2.44 9.17 2.87
C ARG A 164 2.52 8.31 1.64
N PHE A 165 2.65 8.94 0.49
CA PHE A 165 2.78 8.26 -0.78
C PHE A 165 3.62 9.08 -1.76
N ALA A 166 4.07 8.43 -2.83
CA ALA A 166 4.78 9.07 -3.92
C ALA A 166 3.92 9.06 -5.19
N ILE A 167 4.06 10.11 -6.00
CA ILE A 167 3.45 10.20 -7.32
C ILE A 167 4.55 10.01 -8.35
N ARG A 168 4.39 9.07 -9.27
CA ARG A 168 5.41 8.75 -10.27
C ARG A 168 4.84 8.73 -11.68
N GLU A 169 5.68 9.20 -12.61
CA GLU A 169 5.41 9.16 -14.04
C GLU A 169 6.58 8.43 -14.70
N GLY A 170 6.30 7.28 -15.28
CA GLY A 170 7.38 6.40 -15.71
C GLY A 170 8.23 5.99 -14.51
N GLY A 171 9.54 5.95 -14.65
CA GLY A 171 10.46 5.65 -13.55
C GLY A 171 10.81 6.83 -12.65
N ARG A 172 10.10 7.95 -12.73
CA ARG A 172 10.49 9.21 -12.10
C ARG A 172 9.44 9.68 -11.09
N THR A 173 9.88 10.04 -9.88
CA THR A 173 9.01 10.67 -8.88
C THR A 173 8.74 12.12 -9.28
N VAL A 174 7.47 12.48 -9.36
CA VAL A 174 7.04 13.83 -9.75
C VAL A 174 6.32 14.57 -8.62
N GLY A 175 6.00 13.88 -7.54
CA GLY A 175 5.34 14.49 -6.39
C GLY A 175 5.30 13.55 -5.19
N ALA A 176 4.91 14.10 -4.06
CA ALA A 176 4.72 13.36 -2.82
C ALA A 176 3.65 14.03 -1.94
#